data_db8c476cc25c00d6726014a8dc410d8b
#
_entry.id   db8c476cc25c00d6726014a8dc410d8b
#
_cell.length_a   1.000
_cell.length_b   1.000
_cell.length_c   1.000
_cell.angle_alpha   90.00
_cell.angle_beta   90.00
_cell.angle_gamma   90.00
#
_symmetry.space_group_name_H-M   'P 1'
#
loop_
_entity.id
_entity.type
_entity.pdbx_description
1 polymer ?
#
loop_
_entity_poly.entity_id
_entity_poly.type
_entity_poly.pdbx_seq_one_letter_code
_entity_poly.pdbx_strand_id
1 'polypeptide(L)'
;MKKILMTLLCLFLSVNANAFCRQITPYTSVSAKSGYVRYITHLSRNEFLKKAPTKMSPNTLGMTVSKLGISGSAEPDIQQNGITACVQISQMKIDIGYDTLDVYIDKKYKPGTCEYEVVKEHENYHVRVSQEAMSFFKPDIEDALRKAVSRIKPTEVRSQKEAERVFQDQFHQVMHEIHPLIDHINKKIAEKNYAIDTPESYRETTALCKNW
;
A
#
# COMPACT_ATOMS: atom_id res chain seq x y z
N MET A 1 19.34 3.26 81.70
CA MET A 1 19.82 2.34 80.64
C MET A 1 18.90 2.50 79.41
N LYS A 2 19.30 3.34 78.41
CA LYS A 2 18.53 3.54 77.17
C LYS A 2 19.08 2.59 76.12
N LYS A 3 18.24 1.67 75.61
CA LYS A 3 18.55 0.82 74.48
C LYS A 3 18.31 1.62 73.21
N ILE A 4 19.36 1.88 72.40
CA ILE A 4 19.30 2.47 71.10
C ILE A 4 19.02 1.34 70.12
N LEU A 5 17.82 1.35 69.51
CA LEU A 5 17.42 0.44 68.45
C LEU A 5 17.91 1.03 67.11
N MET A 6 18.97 0.44 66.60
CA MET A 6 19.58 0.83 65.33
C MET A 6 18.83 0.15 64.17
N THR A 7 17.88 0.87 63.54
CA THR A 7 17.10 0.40 62.43
C THR A 7 17.99 0.48 61.16
N LEU A 8 18.43 -0.70 60.70
CA LEU A 8 19.20 -0.84 59.45
C LEU A 8 18.24 -0.66 58.28
N LEU A 9 18.25 0.54 57.67
CA LEU A 9 17.49 0.84 56.45
C LEU A 9 18.21 0.24 55.24
N CYS A 10 17.83 -0.97 54.84
CA CYS A 10 18.28 -1.58 53.58
C CYS A 10 17.70 -0.76 52.40
N LEU A 11 18.47 0.18 51.88
CA LEU A 11 18.24 0.77 50.56
C LEU A 11 18.42 -0.33 49.51
N PHE A 12 17.29 -0.91 49.07
CA PHE A 12 17.28 -1.67 47.81
C PHE A 12 17.55 -0.70 46.67
N LEU A 13 18.81 -0.56 46.30
CA LEU A 13 19.20 -0.03 44.98
C LEU A 13 18.65 -1.04 43.97
N SER A 14 17.48 -0.75 43.41
CA SER A 14 16.99 -1.39 42.21
C SER A 14 18.02 -1.05 41.10
N VAL A 15 19.00 -1.92 40.91
CA VAL A 15 19.83 -1.95 39.73
C VAL A 15 18.87 -2.17 38.58
N ASN A 16 18.48 -1.13 37.86
CA ASN A 16 17.88 -1.23 36.55
C ASN A 16 18.91 -2.02 35.73
N ALA A 17 18.71 -3.34 35.60
CA ALA A 17 19.40 -4.13 34.62
C ALA A 17 19.08 -3.44 33.29
N ASN A 18 20.05 -2.66 32.77
CA ASN A 18 19.94 -2.02 31.47
C ASN A 18 19.54 -3.12 30.51
N ALA A 19 18.30 -3.06 30.04
CA ALA A 19 17.79 -4.02 29.09
C ALA A 19 18.81 -4.05 27.94
N PHE A 20 19.47 -5.18 27.76
CA PHE A 20 20.50 -5.35 26.73
C PHE A 20 19.97 -4.96 25.35
N CYS A 21 18.68 -5.24 25.08
CA CYS A 21 17.99 -4.89 23.84
C CYS A 21 17.63 -3.41 23.82
N ARG A 22 18.48 -2.59 23.24
CA ARG A 22 18.22 -1.16 23.07
C ARG A 22 17.28 -0.94 21.90
N GLN A 23 16.15 -0.27 22.17
CA GLN A 23 15.25 0.22 21.12
C GLN A 23 15.94 1.26 20.24
N ILE A 24 15.90 1.07 18.93
CA ILE A 24 16.30 2.09 17.94
C ILE A 24 15.08 2.77 17.32
N THR A 25 15.30 3.87 16.62
CA THR A 25 14.27 4.49 15.76
C THR A 25 14.47 3.98 14.33
N PRO A 26 13.54 3.14 13.84
CA PRO A 26 13.65 2.59 12.49
C PRO A 26 13.49 3.65 11.41
N TYR A 27 14.20 3.51 10.30
CA TYR A 27 13.96 4.29 9.10
C TYR A 27 12.77 3.70 8.33
N THR A 28 11.83 4.56 7.90
CA THR A 28 10.68 4.15 7.09
C THR A 28 10.57 4.98 5.82
N SER A 29 10.19 4.34 4.70
CA SER A 29 9.91 5.06 3.46
C SER A 29 8.80 4.40 2.67
N VAL A 30 8.04 5.22 1.92
CA VAL A 30 7.00 4.77 1.00
C VAL A 30 7.27 5.32 -0.39
N SER A 31 7.35 4.43 -1.36
CA SER A 31 7.42 4.74 -2.78
C SER A 31 6.04 4.52 -3.40
N ALA A 32 5.46 5.58 -3.99
CA ALA A 32 4.16 5.53 -4.64
C ALA A 32 4.35 5.58 -6.16
N LYS A 33 3.86 4.56 -6.88
CA LYS A 33 3.97 4.44 -8.34
C LYS A 33 2.65 4.80 -9.00
N SER A 34 2.67 5.78 -9.91
CA SER A 34 1.47 6.21 -10.66
C SER A 34 1.09 5.28 -11.81
N GLY A 35 1.98 4.36 -12.21
CA GLY A 35 1.75 3.45 -13.33
C GLY A 35 2.02 4.06 -14.71
N TYR A 36 2.37 3.19 -15.65
CA TYR A 36 2.50 3.55 -17.07
C TYR A 36 1.18 3.31 -17.80
N VAL A 37 0.68 4.31 -18.53
CA VAL A 37 -0.58 4.21 -19.29
C VAL A 37 -0.32 3.53 -20.63
N ARG A 38 -1.08 2.47 -20.92
CA ARG A 38 -0.97 1.70 -22.15
C ARG A 38 -2.31 1.65 -22.87
N TYR A 39 -2.40 2.26 -24.06
CA TYR A 39 -3.60 2.24 -24.88
C TYR A 39 -3.65 1.00 -25.78
N ILE A 40 -4.74 0.25 -25.72
CA ILE A 40 -4.99 -1.00 -26.42
C ILE A 40 -6.22 -0.79 -27.32
N THR A 41 -5.98 -0.55 -28.61
CA THR A 41 -6.98 -0.10 -29.60
C THR A 41 -7.26 -1.12 -30.70
N HIS A 42 -6.61 -2.29 -30.66
CA HIS A 42 -6.72 -3.34 -31.68
C HIS A 42 -7.74 -4.42 -31.35
N LEU A 43 -8.32 -4.41 -30.14
CA LEU A 43 -9.31 -5.39 -29.71
C LEU A 43 -10.74 -4.88 -29.93
N SER A 44 -11.66 -5.80 -30.28
CA SER A 44 -13.09 -5.52 -30.22
C SER A 44 -13.57 -5.46 -28.77
N ARG A 45 -14.72 -4.83 -28.57
CA ARG A 45 -15.38 -4.80 -27.26
C ARG A 45 -15.51 -6.19 -26.61
N ASN A 46 -15.96 -7.19 -27.39
CA ASN A 46 -16.13 -8.55 -26.87
C ASN A 46 -14.80 -9.21 -26.47
N GLU A 47 -13.69 -8.83 -27.11
CA GLU A 47 -12.35 -9.34 -26.78
C GLU A 47 -11.81 -8.69 -25.50
N PHE A 48 -11.93 -7.38 -25.34
CA PHE A 48 -11.40 -6.75 -24.12
C PHE A 48 -12.29 -6.99 -22.90
N LEU A 49 -13.61 -7.12 -23.05
CA LEU A 49 -14.49 -7.44 -21.91
C LEU A 49 -14.17 -8.81 -21.26
N LYS A 50 -13.56 -9.73 -21.99
CA LYS A 50 -13.06 -10.99 -21.43
C LYS A 50 -11.88 -10.80 -20.47
N LYS A 51 -11.24 -9.62 -20.51
CA LYS A 51 -10.13 -9.24 -19.61
C LYS A 51 -10.61 -8.44 -18.40
N ALA A 52 -11.89 -8.08 -18.35
CA ALA A 52 -12.46 -7.33 -17.24
C ALA A 52 -12.43 -8.18 -15.95
N PRO A 53 -12.01 -7.59 -14.82
CA PRO A 53 -12.00 -8.29 -13.54
C PRO A 53 -13.40 -8.58 -12.98
N THR A 54 -14.40 -7.84 -13.48
CA THR A 54 -15.81 -7.94 -13.06
C THR A 54 -16.73 -7.82 -14.27
N LYS A 55 -18.02 -8.16 -14.09
CA LYS A 55 -19.02 -7.97 -15.14
C LYS A 55 -19.23 -6.48 -15.41
N MET A 56 -18.98 -6.07 -16.64
CA MET A 56 -19.13 -4.68 -17.10
C MET A 56 -20.56 -4.37 -17.56
N SER A 57 -20.90 -3.06 -17.55
CA SER A 57 -22.16 -2.57 -18.08
C SER A 57 -22.32 -2.91 -19.56
N PRO A 58 -23.56 -3.19 -20.05
CA PRO A 58 -23.83 -3.32 -21.49
C PRO A 58 -23.45 -2.07 -22.30
N ASN A 59 -23.39 -0.90 -21.67
CA ASN A 59 -23.10 0.40 -22.31
C ASN A 59 -21.61 0.76 -22.30
N THR A 60 -20.72 -0.09 -21.74
CA THR A 60 -19.27 0.14 -21.70
C THR A 60 -18.71 0.38 -23.11
N LEU A 61 -18.11 1.54 -23.35
CA LEU A 61 -17.53 1.97 -24.63
C LEU A 61 -16.03 1.70 -24.70
N GLY A 62 -15.35 1.83 -23.56
CA GLY A 62 -13.96 1.49 -23.32
C GLY A 62 -13.82 0.78 -21.98
N MET A 63 -12.60 0.57 -21.52
CA MET A 63 -12.34 -0.03 -20.21
C MET A 63 -10.94 0.30 -19.75
N THR A 64 -10.81 0.83 -18.54
CA THR A 64 -9.52 0.96 -17.88
C THR A 64 -9.35 -0.15 -16.86
N VAL A 65 -8.27 -0.91 -16.99
CA VAL A 65 -7.88 -1.97 -16.05
C VAL A 65 -6.63 -1.53 -15.29
N SER A 66 -6.74 -1.50 -13.99
CA SER A 66 -5.63 -1.19 -13.08
C SER A 66 -5.59 -2.23 -11.96
N LYS A 67 -4.39 -2.57 -11.51
CA LYS A 67 -4.18 -3.45 -10.37
C LYS A 67 -3.27 -2.75 -9.38
N LEU A 68 -3.82 -2.34 -8.24
CA LEU A 68 -3.02 -1.80 -7.16
C LEU A 68 -2.15 -2.93 -6.59
N GLY A 69 -0.84 -2.74 -6.65
CA GLY A 69 0.15 -3.62 -6.04
C GLY A 69 0.70 -3.01 -4.76
N ILE A 70 1.08 -3.86 -3.82
CA ILE A 70 1.85 -3.50 -2.64
C ILE A 70 2.93 -4.54 -2.41
N SER A 71 4.13 -4.06 -2.09
CA SER A 71 5.23 -4.90 -1.62
C SER A 71 5.99 -4.19 -0.51
N GLY A 72 6.58 -4.98 0.39
CA GLY A 72 7.40 -4.46 1.47
C GLY A 72 8.77 -5.11 1.48
N SER A 73 9.77 -4.38 1.96
CA SER A 73 11.08 -4.92 2.32
C SER A 73 11.52 -4.32 3.64
N ALA A 74 12.28 -5.10 4.41
CA ALA A 74 12.81 -4.66 5.70
C ALA A 74 14.25 -5.14 5.88
N GLU A 75 15.00 -4.43 6.74
CA GLU A 75 16.34 -4.80 7.17
C GLU A 75 16.36 -4.93 8.70
N PRO A 76 17.01 -5.97 9.27
CA PRO A 76 17.15 -6.11 10.71
C PRO A 76 18.29 -5.25 11.25
N ASP A 77 18.15 -4.83 12.52
CA ASP A 77 19.27 -4.50 13.40
C ASP A 77 19.49 -5.67 14.35
N ILE A 78 20.73 -6.16 14.43
CA ILE A 78 21.11 -7.29 15.28
C ILE A 78 22.23 -6.84 16.23
N GLN A 79 21.89 -6.70 17.52
CA GLN A 79 22.80 -6.31 18.58
C GLN A 79 23.26 -7.57 19.32
N GLN A 80 24.54 -7.93 19.19
CA GLN A 80 25.13 -9.13 19.79
C GLN A 80 25.57 -8.88 21.23
N ASN A 81 25.36 -9.87 22.12
CA ASN A 81 25.89 -9.88 23.48
C ASN A 81 26.19 -11.33 23.91
N GLY A 82 27.46 -11.74 23.71
CA GLY A 82 27.86 -13.10 24.02
C GLY A 82 27.09 -14.14 23.19
N ILE A 83 26.33 -14.99 23.87
CA ILE A 83 25.52 -16.05 23.26
C ILE A 83 24.10 -15.62 22.88
N THR A 84 23.73 -14.40 23.18
CA THR A 84 22.39 -13.84 22.86
C THR A 84 22.55 -12.66 21.89
N ALA A 85 21.49 -12.36 21.18
CA ALA A 85 21.38 -11.17 20.34
C ALA A 85 20.00 -10.56 20.48
N CYS A 86 19.87 -9.27 20.18
CA CYS A 86 18.59 -8.58 20.04
C CYS A 86 18.31 -8.32 18.59
N VAL A 87 17.10 -8.63 18.14
CA VAL A 87 16.63 -8.42 16.78
C VAL A 87 15.50 -7.42 16.76
N GLN A 88 15.58 -6.43 15.89
CA GLN A 88 14.49 -5.50 15.59
C GLN A 88 14.61 -5.01 14.15
N ILE A 89 13.51 -4.45 13.60
CA ILE A 89 13.56 -3.81 12.28
C ILE A 89 14.34 -2.50 12.39
N SER A 90 15.37 -2.32 11.56
CA SER A 90 16.12 -1.06 11.42
C SER A 90 15.61 -0.20 10.28
N GLN A 91 15.12 -0.85 9.20
CA GLN A 91 14.57 -0.18 8.05
C GLN A 91 13.36 -0.93 7.52
N MET A 92 12.34 -0.18 7.09
CA MET A 92 11.18 -0.73 6.40
C MET A 92 10.79 0.16 5.22
N LYS A 93 10.64 -0.45 4.04
CA LYS A 93 10.22 0.23 2.80
C LYS A 93 8.96 -0.41 2.29
N ILE A 94 8.03 0.42 1.82
CA ILE A 94 6.81 0.00 1.11
C ILE A 94 6.82 0.59 -0.28
N ASP A 95 6.63 -0.27 -1.28
CA ASP A 95 6.29 0.14 -2.64
C ASP A 95 4.80 -0.12 -2.85
N ILE A 96 4.05 0.91 -3.23
CA ILE A 96 2.61 0.81 -3.51
C ILE A 96 2.29 1.53 -4.81
N GLY A 97 1.30 1.04 -5.54
CA GLY A 97 0.82 1.71 -6.74
C GLY A 97 0.58 0.76 -7.90
N TYR A 98 0.68 1.32 -9.08
CA TYR A 98 0.40 0.62 -10.33
C TYR A 98 1.69 0.45 -11.14
N ASP A 99 1.88 -0.72 -11.74
CA ASP A 99 2.91 -0.91 -12.76
C ASP A 99 2.39 -0.43 -14.12
N THR A 100 1.16 -0.84 -14.50
CA THR A 100 0.48 -0.43 -15.72
C THR A 100 -0.97 -0.07 -15.46
N LEU A 101 -1.47 0.84 -16.31
CA LEU A 101 -2.88 1.23 -16.43
C LEU A 101 -3.28 0.93 -17.88
N ASP A 102 -3.99 -0.17 -18.10
CA ASP A 102 -4.37 -0.62 -19.43
C ASP A 102 -5.70 -0.01 -19.85
N VAL A 103 -5.66 0.86 -20.86
CA VAL A 103 -6.82 1.55 -21.42
C VAL A 103 -7.23 0.87 -22.72
N TYR A 104 -8.39 0.20 -22.71
CA TYR A 104 -8.98 -0.48 -23.85
C TYR A 104 -10.01 0.42 -24.54
N ILE A 105 -9.87 0.63 -25.86
CA ILE A 105 -10.82 1.32 -26.71
C ILE A 105 -11.19 0.38 -27.85
N ASP A 106 -12.51 0.22 -28.11
CA ASP A 106 -12.98 -0.68 -29.16
C ASP A 106 -12.35 -0.32 -30.52
N LYS A 107 -11.79 -1.29 -31.23
CA LYS A 107 -11.17 -1.12 -32.56
C LYS A 107 -12.08 -0.53 -33.62
N LYS A 108 -13.41 -0.53 -33.39
CA LYS A 108 -14.37 0.15 -34.29
C LYS A 108 -14.19 1.67 -34.26
N TYR A 109 -13.77 2.23 -33.12
CA TYR A 109 -13.48 3.66 -33.00
C TYR A 109 -12.05 3.93 -33.50
N LYS A 110 -11.92 4.73 -34.55
CA LYS A 110 -10.62 5.01 -35.16
C LYS A 110 -9.96 6.23 -34.54
N PRO A 111 -8.65 6.21 -34.24
CA PRO A 111 -7.93 7.39 -33.79
C PRO A 111 -8.22 8.61 -34.67
N GLY A 112 -8.49 9.76 -34.03
CA GLY A 112 -8.84 11.01 -34.69
C GLY A 112 -10.34 11.16 -35.01
N THR A 113 -11.19 10.16 -34.73
CA THR A 113 -12.64 10.32 -34.79
C THR A 113 -13.17 10.88 -33.46
N CYS A 114 -14.34 11.57 -33.52
CA CYS A 114 -14.98 12.10 -32.33
C CYS A 114 -15.21 11.01 -31.27
N GLU A 115 -15.75 9.87 -31.69
CA GLU A 115 -16.07 8.73 -30.81
C GLU A 115 -14.82 8.17 -30.10
N TYR A 116 -13.69 8.09 -30.84
CA TYR A 116 -12.42 7.65 -30.25
C TYR A 116 -11.94 8.61 -29.15
N GLU A 117 -11.91 9.91 -29.45
CA GLU A 117 -11.38 10.90 -28.49
C GLU A 117 -12.27 11.02 -27.26
N VAL A 118 -13.57 10.92 -27.42
CA VAL A 118 -14.53 10.98 -26.31
C VAL A 118 -14.41 9.73 -25.42
N VAL A 119 -14.32 8.54 -26.00
CA VAL A 119 -14.10 7.30 -25.20
C VAL A 119 -12.76 7.36 -24.49
N LYS A 120 -11.70 7.80 -25.20
CA LYS A 120 -10.37 7.93 -24.62
C LYS A 120 -10.35 8.91 -23.45
N GLU A 121 -11.06 10.04 -23.55
CA GLU A 121 -11.13 11.00 -22.44
C GLU A 121 -11.89 10.44 -21.22
N HIS A 122 -12.97 9.70 -21.45
CA HIS A 122 -13.69 8.99 -20.38
C HIS A 122 -12.74 8.00 -19.66
N GLU A 123 -12.01 7.18 -20.39
CA GLU A 123 -11.06 6.22 -19.82
C GLU A 123 -9.88 6.91 -19.13
N ASN A 124 -9.42 8.04 -19.66
CA ASN A 124 -8.38 8.84 -19.02
C ASN A 124 -8.81 9.40 -17.66
N TYR A 125 -10.11 9.56 -17.43
CA TYR A 125 -10.59 9.95 -16.13
C TYR A 125 -10.34 8.85 -15.09
N HIS A 126 -10.57 7.58 -15.42
CA HIS A 126 -10.22 6.44 -14.56
C HIS A 126 -8.72 6.36 -14.29
N VAL A 127 -7.89 6.66 -15.31
CA VAL A 127 -6.44 6.77 -15.16
C VAL A 127 -6.08 7.84 -14.14
N ARG A 128 -6.65 9.05 -14.27
CA ARG A 128 -6.40 10.16 -13.32
C ARG A 128 -6.81 9.79 -11.90
N VAL A 129 -7.98 9.20 -11.70
CA VAL A 129 -8.43 8.73 -10.38
C VAL A 129 -7.41 7.80 -9.74
N SER A 130 -6.86 6.85 -10.51
CA SER A 130 -5.86 5.90 -10.02
C SER A 130 -4.54 6.58 -9.67
N GLN A 131 -4.05 7.47 -10.54
CA GLN A 131 -2.77 8.16 -10.36
C GLN A 131 -2.81 9.19 -9.22
N GLU A 132 -3.88 9.98 -9.13
CA GLU A 132 -4.07 10.98 -8.07
C GLU A 132 -4.21 10.33 -6.70
N ALA A 133 -4.86 9.17 -6.62
CA ALA A 133 -5.00 8.43 -5.37
C ALA A 133 -3.65 8.08 -4.75
N MET A 134 -2.65 7.73 -5.55
CA MET A 134 -1.31 7.40 -5.05
C MET A 134 -0.63 8.60 -4.40
N SER A 135 -0.74 9.77 -5.00
CA SER A 135 -0.19 11.01 -4.42
C SER A 135 -0.96 11.45 -3.17
N PHE A 136 -2.29 11.29 -3.20
CA PHE A 136 -3.18 11.69 -2.11
C PHE A 136 -2.99 10.85 -0.84
N PHE A 137 -2.92 9.52 -0.98
CA PHE A 137 -2.85 8.61 0.17
C PHE A 137 -1.43 8.31 0.65
N LYS A 138 -0.39 8.70 -0.10
CA LYS A 138 1.00 8.45 0.31
C LYS A 138 1.33 8.94 1.73
N PRO A 139 0.95 10.16 2.17
CA PRO A 139 1.22 10.63 3.53
C PRO A 139 0.55 9.76 4.61
N ASP A 140 -0.66 9.27 4.37
CA ASP A 140 -1.38 8.40 5.33
C ASP A 140 -0.68 7.05 5.48
N ILE A 141 -0.17 6.50 4.36
CA ILE A 141 0.59 5.23 4.37
C ILE A 141 1.92 5.43 5.09
N GLU A 142 2.63 6.55 4.87
CA GLU A 142 3.87 6.90 5.57
C GLU A 142 3.65 7.00 7.08
N ASP A 143 2.57 7.65 7.50
CA ASP A 143 2.21 7.78 8.92
C ASP A 143 1.84 6.43 9.56
N ALA A 144 1.02 5.63 8.86
CA ALA A 144 0.64 4.29 9.31
C ALA A 144 1.86 3.37 9.44
N LEU A 145 2.76 3.38 8.44
CA LEU A 145 4.00 2.61 8.46
C LEU A 145 4.89 3.00 9.65
N ARG A 146 5.13 4.31 9.83
CA ARG A 146 5.92 4.82 10.94
C ARG A 146 5.34 4.39 12.30
N LYS A 147 4.02 4.48 12.47
CA LYS A 147 3.32 4.05 13.69
C LYS A 147 3.42 2.54 13.90
N ALA A 148 3.24 1.74 12.87
CA ALA A 148 3.33 0.28 12.96
C ALA A 148 4.75 -0.16 13.36
N VAL A 149 5.76 0.36 12.68
CA VAL A 149 7.16 0.00 12.97
C VAL A 149 7.60 0.48 14.35
N SER A 150 7.14 1.65 14.82
CA SER A 150 7.48 2.15 16.16
C SER A 150 6.95 1.29 17.32
N ARG A 151 5.94 0.45 17.07
CA ARG A 151 5.41 -0.51 18.05
C ARG A 151 6.19 -1.81 18.12
N ILE A 152 7.02 -2.10 17.12
CA ILE A 152 7.91 -3.26 17.14
C ILE A 152 8.97 -3.06 18.22
N LYS A 153 9.09 -4.05 19.11
CA LYS A 153 10.09 -4.05 20.18
C LYS A 153 11.24 -4.98 19.84
N PRO A 154 12.46 -4.62 20.26
CA PRO A 154 13.59 -5.53 20.13
C PRO A 154 13.31 -6.82 20.91
N THR A 155 13.67 -7.94 20.31
CA THR A 155 13.43 -9.29 20.88
C THR A 155 14.75 -10.00 21.06
N GLU A 156 15.01 -10.50 22.27
CA GLU A 156 16.19 -11.31 22.56
C GLU A 156 16.06 -12.70 21.96
N VAL A 157 17.12 -13.17 21.33
CA VAL A 157 17.23 -14.47 20.65
C VAL A 157 18.55 -15.15 20.97
N ARG A 158 18.60 -16.51 20.83
CA ARG A 158 19.76 -17.32 21.17
C ARG A 158 20.37 -18.07 20.00
N SER A 159 19.82 -17.91 18.81
CA SER A 159 20.33 -18.53 17.60
C SER A 159 20.00 -17.70 16.35
N GLN A 160 20.78 -17.88 15.29
CA GLN A 160 20.51 -17.25 14.00
C GLN A 160 19.13 -17.64 13.45
N LYS A 161 18.74 -18.91 13.55
CA LYS A 161 17.43 -19.38 13.09
C LYS A 161 16.27 -18.70 13.84
N GLU A 162 16.45 -18.47 15.13
CA GLU A 162 15.47 -17.73 15.93
C GLU A 162 15.43 -16.26 15.52
N ALA A 163 16.58 -15.64 15.25
CA ALA A 163 16.68 -14.27 14.76
C ALA A 163 15.94 -14.08 13.44
N GLU A 164 16.14 -14.99 12.48
CA GLU A 164 15.44 -14.96 11.19
C GLU A 164 13.91 -15.07 11.39
N ARG A 165 13.44 -16.01 12.22
CA ARG A 165 12.02 -16.17 12.50
C ARG A 165 11.43 -14.93 13.16
N VAL A 166 12.06 -14.39 14.20
CA VAL A 166 11.60 -13.19 14.90
C VAL A 166 11.54 -11.99 13.94
N PHE A 167 12.53 -11.82 13.09
CA PHE A 167 12.54 -10.76 12.09
C PHE A 167 11.37 -10.90 11.11
N GLN A 168 11.09 -12.10 10.61
CA GLN A 168 9.95 -12.36 9.73
C GLN A 168 8.62 -12.10 10.44
N ASP A 169 8.48 -12.52 11.69
CA ASP A 169 7.29 -12.27 12.49
C ASP A 169 7.05 -10.75 12.66
N GLN A 170 8.10 -9.97 12.96
CA GLN A 170 8.03 -8.52 13.06
C GLN A 170 7.63 -7.87 11.73
N PHE A 171 8.20 -8.32 10.61
CA PHE A 171 7.84 -7.85 9.28
C PHE A 171 6.37 -8.12 8.97
N HIS A 172 5.91 -9.34 9.19
CA HIS A 172 4.51 -9.72 8.97
C HIS A 172 3.54 -8.93 9.86
N GLN A 173 3.92 -8.67 11.12
CA GLN A 173 3.12 -7.83 12.00
C GLN A 173 2.92 -6.43 11.44
N VAL A 174 3.99 -5.77 10.97
CA VAL A 174 3.89 -4.44 10.36
C VAL A 174 3.02 -4.48 9.10
N MET A 175 3.23 -5.45 8.20
CA MET A 175 2.41 -5.58 6.99
C MET A 175 0.93 -5.81 7.32
N HIS A 176 0.63 -6.61 8.33
CA HIS A 176 -0.74 -6.86 8.78
C HIS A 176 -1.40 -5.59 9.34
N GLU A 177 -0.65 -4.75 10.08
CA GLU A 177 -1.19 -3.51 10.65
C GLU A 177 -1.54 -2.45 9.60
N ILE A 178 -0.82 -2.39 8.47
CA ILE A 178 -1.10 -1.43 7.39
C ILE A 178 -2.15 -1.93 6.39
N HIS A 179 -2.41 -3.24 6.34
CA HIS A 179 -3.31 -3.85 5.35
C HIS A 179 -4.73 -3.24 5.34
N PRO A 180 -5.39 -2.98 6.49
CA PRO A 180 -6.71 -2.35 6.51
C PRO A 180 -6.76 -0.97 5.86
N LEU A 181 -5.66 -0.18 5.96
CA LEU A 181 -5.57 1.11 5.26
C LEU A 181 -5.49 0.90 3.74
N ILE A 182 -4.74 -0.09 3.28
CA ILE A 182 -4.64 -0.41 1.84
C ILE A 182 -6.00 -0.85 1.28
N ASP A 183 -6.74 -1.67 2.03
CA ASP A 183 -8.10 -2.07 1.66
C ASP A 183 -9.04 -0.87 1.59
N HIS A 184 -8.93 0.05 2.55
CA HIS A 184 -9.69 1.30 2.54
C HIS A 184 -9.38 2.16 1.31
N ILE A 185 -8.11 2.30 0.95
CA ILE A 185 -7.66 3.03 -0.25
C ILE A 185 -8.24 2.40 -1.51
N ASN A 186 -8.13 1.07 -1.64
CA ASN A 186 -8.71 0.32 -2.76
C ASN A 186 -10.21 0.57 -2.90
N LYS A 187 -10.94 0.53 -1.79
CA LYS A 187 -12.38 0.83 -1.76
C LYS A 187 -12.69 2.25 -2.22
N LYS A 188 -11.92 3.25 -1.76
CA LYS A 188 -12.10 4.65 -2.17
C LYS A 188 -11.84 4.88 -3.65
N ILE A 189 -10.83 4.23 -4.22
CA ILE A 189 -10.54 4.26 -5.66
C ILE A 189 -11.69 3.63 -6.45
N ALA A 190 -12.17 2.45 -6.00
CA ALA A 190 -13.29 1.77 -6.63
C ALA A 190 -14.58 2.61 -6.59
N GLU A 191 -14.90 3.24 -5.45
CA GLU A 191 -16.06 4.14 -5.31
C GLU A 191 -15.99 5.31 -6.29
N LYS A 192 -14.82 5.96 -6.44
CA LYS A 192 -14.62 7.05 -7.39
C LYS A 192 -14.78 6.58 -8.84
N ASN A 193 -14.20 5.44 -9.20
CA ASN A 193 -14.32 4.87 -10.53
C ASN A 193 -15.76 4.49 -10.85
N TYR A 194 -16.47 3.88 -9.90
CA TYR A 194 -17.87 3.52 -10.09
C TYR A 194 -18.79 4.75 -10.30
N ALA A 195 -18.49 5.86 -9.64
CA ALA A 195 -19.27 7.10 -9.79
C ALA A 195 -19.19 7.72 -11.21
N ILE A 196 -18.19 7.32 -12.01
CA ILE A 196 -18.00 7.79 -13.38
C ILE A 196 -18.77 6.90 -14.37
N ASP A 197 -18.93 5.60 -14.06
CA ASP A 197 -19.54 4.59 -14.93
C ASP A 197 -21.07 4.51 -14.78
N THR A 198 -21.74 5.64 -14.70
CA THR A 198 -23.19 5.70 -14.60
C THR A 198 -23.86 5.70 -15.98
N PRO A 199 -25.13 5.24 -16.10
CA PRO A 199 -25.89 5.37 -17.33
C PRO A 199 -25.99 6.82 -17.82
N GLU A 200 -26.04 7.77 -16.90
CA GLU A 200 -26.06 9.21 -17.20
C GLU A 200 -24.76 9.64 -17.88
N SER A 201 -23.62 9.30 -17.28
CA SER A 201 -22.29 9.63 -17.82
C SER A 201 -22.10 9.05 -19.22
N TYR A 202 -22.54 7.79 -19.46
CA TYR A 202 -22.49 7.21 -20.81
C TYR A 202 -23.40 7.93 -21.81
N ARG A 203 -24.59 8.39 -21.40
CA ARG A 203 -25.48 9.20 -22.26
C ARG A 203 -24.83 10.54 -22.60
N GLU A 204 -24.25 11.22 -21.61
CA GLU A 204 -23.53 12.48 -21.81
C GLU A 204 -22.34 12.29 -22.75
N THR A 205 -21.54 11.25 -22.50
CA THR A 205 -20.40 10.87 -23.35
C THR A 205 -20.85 10.66 -24.80
N THR A 206 -21.93 9.89 -25.02
CA THR A 206 -22.41 9.61 -26.38
C THR A 206 -23.06 10.82 -27.04
N ALA A 207 -23.63 11.76 -26.29
CA ALA A 207 -24.22 12.98 -26.84
C ALA A 207 -23.19 13.96 -27.45
N LEU A 208 -21.89 13.78 -27.15
CA LEU A 208 -20.81 14.63 -27.67
C LEU A 208 -20.52 14.38 -29.15
N CYS A 209 -20.91 13.23 -29.71
CA CYS A 209 -20.68 12.88 -31.10
C CYS A 209 -22.00 12.60 -31.84
N LYS A 210 -22.05 12.99 -33.13
CA LYS A 210 -23.27 12.81 -33.94
C LYS A 210 -23.49 11.37 -34.44
N ASN A 211 -22.41 10.62 -34.61
CA ASN A 211 -22.44 9.26 -35.20
C ASN A 211 -21.79 8.27 -34.22
N TRP A 212 -22.52 7.20 -33.88
CA TRP A 212 -22.03 6.13 -32.99
C TRP A 212 -22.23 4.74 -33.62
#